data_2984fcdfaa5e01a6b35d9b980df34eaa
#
_entry.id   2984fcdfaa5e01a6b35d9b980df34eaa
#
_cell.length_a   1.000
_cell.length_b   1.000
_cell.length_c   1.000
_cell.angle_alpha   90.00
_cell.angle_beta   90.00
_cell.angle_gamma   90.00
#
_symmetry.space_group_name_H-M   'P 1'
#
loop_
_entity.id
_entity.type
_entity.pdbx_description
1 polymer ?
#
loop_
_entity_poly.entity_id
_entity_poly.type
_entity_poly.pdbx_seq_one_letter_code
_entity_poly.pdbx_strand_id
1 'polypeptide(L)'
;MKKRRNNRGWVIILLMLAIALQTQAQNLIKLKLENKPLPAALKLIEREGGKNVIFSVTETEKHSVSADIRQKTQAEAIDMVLQGTPFIYKERADYFAIQKKDTKTKAIEIRGMVMNEKNEPMPYCNVLLLTSDSTFVNGCVTKEDGSFLMIGEEGRPYLIKASYIGYVTTTQALEARNLIQLLPDALALEEVTVTAERPLIEASANGLKANVIGTSLAKMGTAGEMLSHLPFVTGKDGSYTVLGHGTPEIYINNRKVRDTGELDRLRADEIVSAEVITTPGAQYAANVPAVIRIRTIKQRGQGWSGSFRTNYSQGSLARGNGQVNLNYRTGGLDIFGRAYVTRSSFYGNSTSDDRLEASSVWDVHTQKHYNQKTDYFFGTLGFNYDFNERHSIGLRYEPNAPFGNHQKHVYSDVTVKKDDEFLEEMKTEQVNQDKSKWKHSINAYYTGNIGKWQVDVNADYLFGQSEKLQQITNNGEKAAESTSKVRNYLYAVKAVASTPIGKGHFSIGTEETFTNRHDLFLQSGFSADADNHVKQSLWSAFANYSLPLGKWNLSAGFRYEHQQ
;
A
#
# COMPACT_ATOMS: atom_id res chain seq x y z
N MET A 1 51.75 1.85 -59.66
CA MET A 1 50.71 1.16 -58.88
C MET A 1 49.63 2.21 -58.51
N LYS A 2 48.43 2.23 -59.16
CA LYS A 2 47.34 3.16 -58.94
C LYS A 2 46.43 2.57 -57.89
N LYS A 3 46.27 3.26 -56.72
CA LYS A 3 45.34 2.95 -55.65
C LYS A 3 43.89 3.31 -56.08
N ARG A 4 43.03 2.32 -56.30
CA ARG A 4 41.60 2.51 -56.56
C ARG A 4 40.92 2.97 -55.23
N ARG A 5 40.40 4.15 -55.20
CA ARG A 5 39.54 4.71 -54.13
C ARG A 5 38.19 3.99 -54.18
N ASN A 6 37.83 3.35 -53.08
CA ASN A 6 36.60 2.57 -52.92
C ASN A 6 35.40 3.50 -52.59
N ASN A 7 34.59 3.84 -53.61
CA ASN A 7 33.42 4.73 -53.48
C ASN A 7 32.16 4.05 -52.98
N ARG A 8 32.26 2.83 -52.40
CA ARG A 8 31.09 2.09 -51.91
C ARG A 8 30.50 2.61 -50.59
N GLY A 9 31.28 3.35 -49.80
CA GLY A 9 30.78 3.92 -48.50
C GLY A 9 29.77 5.03 -48.66
N TRP A 10 29.90 5.88 -49.64
CA TRP A 10 29.02 7.03 -49.90
C TRP A 10 27.65 6.63 -50.43
N VAL A 11 27.56 5.55 -51.19
CA VAL A 11 26.30 5.02 -51.73
C VAL A 11 25.43 4.43 -50.59
N ILE A 12 26.06 3.78 -49.60
CA ILE A 12 25.34 3.23 -48.43
C ILE A 12 24.85 4.34 -47.51
N ILE A 13 25.61 5.41 -47.34
CA ILE A 13 25.19 6.58 -46.54
C ILE A 13 24.05 7.33 -47.23
N LEU A 14 24.07 7.47 -48.54
CA LEU A 14 22.98 8.08 -49.33
C LEU A 14 21.71 7.20 -49.34
N LEU A 15 21.85 5.86 -49.33
CA LEU A 15 20.72 4.94 -49.22
C LEU A 15 20.11 4.97 -47.79
N MET A 16 20.94 5.06 -46.75
CA MET A 16 20.44 5.24 -45.36
C MET A 16 19.81 6.59 -45.15
N LEU A 17 20.28 7.67 -45.79
CA LEU A 17 19.64 8.99 -45.75
C LEU A 17 18.30 8.99 -46.52
N ALA A 18 18.16 8.24 -47.60
CA ALA A 18 16.93 8.12 -48.38
C ALA A 18 15.85 7.28 -47.65
N ILE A 19 16.26 6.34 -46.78
CA ILE A 19 15.33 5.56 -45.92
C ILE A 19 14.87 6.37 -44.70
N ALA A 20 15.67 7.34 -44.25
CA ALA A 20 15.31 8.25 -43.15
C ALA A 20 14.29 9.36 -43.57
N LEU A 21 14.02 9.51 -44.88
CA LEU A 21 13.03 10.44 -45.43
C LEU A 21 11.71 9.72 -45.80
N GLN A 22 11.33 8.63 -45.14
CA GLN A 22 9.94 8.21 -45.12
C GLN A 22 9.17 9.19 -44.26
N THR A 23 8.78 10.32 -44.85
CA THR A 23 7.71 11.16 -44.33
C THR A 23 6.49 10.28 -44.11
N GLN A 24 6.15 10.00 -42.85
CA GLN A 24 4.82 9.51 -42.53
C GLN A 24 3.82 10.47 -43.18
N ALA A 25 3.04 9.99 -44.12
CA ALA A 25 1.93 10.74 -44.68
C ALA A 25 0.97 11.04 -43.51
N GLN A 26 1.07 12.23 -42.94
CA GLN A 26 0.14 12.66 -41.90
C GLN A 26 -1.22 12.82 -42.56
N ASN A 27 -2.21 12.05 -42.10
CA ASN A 27 -3.58 12.20 -42.54
C ASN A 27 -4.08 13.60 -42.15
N LEU A 28 -4.26 14.47 -43.14
CA LEU A 28 -4.78 15.84 -42.93
C LEU A 28 -6.29 15.77 -42.72
N ILE A 29 -6.74 16.25 -41.58
CA ILE A 29 -8.14 16.20 -41.14
C ILE A 29 -8.92 17.36 -41.75
N LYS A 30 -10.15 17.06 -42.25
CA LYS A 30 -11.11 18.05 -42.71
C LYS A 30 -12.46 17.75 -42.06
N LEU A 31 -12.83 18.56 -41.06
CA LEU A 31 -14.07 18.42 -40.30
C LEU A 31 -14.71 19.76 -40.03
N LYS A 32 -16.04 19.86 -40.16
CA LYS A 32 -16.83 20.99 -39.71
C LYS A 32 -17.67 20.57 -38.51
N LEU A 33 -17.41 21.16 -37.35
CA LEU A 33 -18.07 20.90 -36.08
C LEU A 33 -18.92 22.12 -35.70
N GLU A 34 -20.21 21.89 -35.43
CA GLU A 34 -21.14 22.95 -35.01
C GLU A 34 -21.80 22.50 -33.71
N ASN A 35 -21.51 23.20 -32.61
CA ASN A 35 -22.04 22.96 -31.27
C ASN A 35 -22.04 21.47 -30.86
N LYS A 36 -20.94 20.78 -31.13
CA LYS A 36 -20.82 19.35 -30.90
C LYS A 36 -20.22 19.08 -29.51
N PRO A 37 -20.74 18.11 -28.73
CA PRO A 37 -20.11 17.73 -27.47
C PRO A 37 -18.63 17.37 -27.67
N LEU A 38 -17.76 17.85 -26.79
CA LEU A 38 -16.30 17.68 -26.90
C LEU A 38 -15.89 16.20 -27.05
N PRO A 39 -16.48 15.22 -26.32
CA PRO A 39 -16.19 13.80 -26.53
C PRO A 39 -16.43 13.34 -27.96
N ALA A 40 -17.56 13.78 -28.56
CA ALA A 40 -17.92 13.43 -29.92
C ALA A 40 -16.98 14.09 -30.96
N ALA A 41 -16.55 15.31 -30.71
CA ALA A 41 -15.55 16.01 -31.53
C ALA A 41 -14.20 15.29 -31.50
N LEU A 42 -13.71 14.91 -30.32
CA LEU A 42 -12.45 14.18 -30.13
C LEU A 42 -12.48 12.80 -30.80
N LYS A 43 -13.61 12.09 -30.72
CA LYS A 43 -13.80 10.78 -31.42
C LYS A 43 -13.80 10.90 -32.94
N LEU A 44 -14.33 11.97 -33.50
CA LEU A 44 -14.25 12.24 -34.93
C LEU A 44 -12.80 12.52 -35.37
N ILE A 45 -12.08 13.30 -34.59
CA ILE A 45 -10.66 13.61 -34.84
C ILE A 45 -9.80 12.33 -34.72
N GLU A 46 -10.10 11.46 -33.75
CA GLU A 46 -9.45 10.15 -33.62
C GLU A 46 -9.63 9.29 -34.88
N ARG A 47 -10.87 9.21 -35.37
CA ARG A 47 -11.20 8.37 -36.53
C ARG A 47 -10.52 8.86 -37.81
N GLU A 48 -10.47 10.17 -38.03
CA GLU A 48 -9.87 10.77 -39.25
C GLU A 48 -8.33 10.86 -39.17
N GLY A 49 -7.77 11.00 -37.94
CA GLY A 49 -6.33 11.20 -37.73
C GLY A 49 -5.52 9.92 -37.51
N GLY A 50 -6.15 8.84 -37.09
CA GLY A 50 -5.54 7.51 -36.96
C GLY A 50 -4.84 7.19 -35.64
N LYS A 51 -4.38 8.17 -34.84
CA LYS A 51 -3.90 7.94 -33.49
C LYS A 51 -5.04 7.98 -32.48
N ASN A 52 -5.01 7.11 -31.48
CA ASN A 52 -6.02 7.09 -30.41
C ASN A 52 -6.05 8.39 -29.61
N VAL A 53 -7.24 8.81 -29.15
CA VAL A 53 -7.43 9.96 -28.27
C VAL A 53 -8.07 9.50 -26.97
N ILE A 54 -7.30 9.53 -25.88
CA ILE A 54 -7.72 9.08 -24.55
C ILE A 54 -8.20 10.30 -23.76
N PHE A 55 -9.42 10.26 -23.23
CA PHE A 55 -10.01 11.34 -22.44
C PHE A 55 -11.06 10.79 -21.45
N SER A 56 -11.33 11.58 -20.40
CA SER A 56 -12.44 11.33 -19.48
C SER A 56 -13.74 11.85 -20.07
N VAL A 57 -14.69 10.96 -20.38
CA VAL A 57 -15.98 11.34 -20.94
C VAL A 57 -16.75 12.24 -19.98
N THR A 58 -16.85 11.87 -18.71
CA THR A 58 -17.55 12.63 -17.65
C THR A 58 -17.06 14.07 -17.45
N GLU A 59 -15.78 14.32 -17.70
CA GLU A 59 -15.22 15.68 -17.57
C GLU A 59 -15.39 16.49 -18.85
N THR A 60 -15.31 15.85 -20.01
CA THR A 60 -15.35 16.52 -21.32
C THR A 60 -16.76 16.74 -21.88
N GLU A 61 -17.76 15.92 -21.51
CA GLU A 61 -19.14 16.00 -22.00
C GLU A 61 -19.86 17.32 -21.65
N LYS A 62 -19.43 17.99 -20.58
CA LYS A 62 -19.97 19.30 -20.16
C LYS A 62 -19.59 20.46 -21.09
N HIS A 63 -18.76 20.19 -22.09
CA HIS A 63 -18.24 21.17 -23.02
C HIS A 63 -18.65 20.84 -24.45
N SER A 64 -19.20 21.83 -25.15
CA SER A 64 -19.50 21.76 -26.58
C SER A 64 -18.57 22.66 -27.36
N VAL A 65 -18.18 22.23 -28.56
CA VAL A 65 -17.19 22.94 -29.38
C VAL A 65 -17.70 23.11 -30.82
N SER A 66 -17.30 24.25 -31.42
CA SER A 66 -17.51 24.51 -32.82
C SER A 66 -16.16 24.84 -33.46
N ALA A 67 -15.80 24.14 -34.54
CA ALA A 67 -14.53 24.34 -35.24
C ALA A 67 -14.68 23.98 -36.73
N ASP A 68 -14.04 24.77 -37.59
CA ASP A 68 -13.88 24.49 -39.03
C ASP A 68 -12.42 24.06 -39.27
N ILE A 69 -12.18 22.76 -39.25
CA ILE A 69 -10.86 22.15 -39.39
C ILE A 69 -10.62 21.88 -40.87
N ARG A 70 -9.65 22.55 -41.47
CA ARG A 70 -9.31 22.41 -42.90
C ARG A 70 -7.85 22.03 -43.05
N GLN A 71 -7.59 20.83 -43.55
CA GLN A 71 -6.24 20.32 -43.83
C GLN A 71 -5.26 20.49 -42.64
N LYS A 72 -5.68 20.04 -41.45
CA LYS A 72 -4.90 20.12 -40.22
C LYS A 72 -4.40 18.74 -39.81
N THR A 73 -3.24 18.68 -39.17
CA THR A 73 -2.76 17.48 -38.52
C THR A 73 -3.66 17.12 -37.34
N GLN A 74 -3.60 15.88 -36.87
CA GLN A 74 -4.41 15.45 -35.72
C GLN A 74 -4.14 16.29 -34.47
N ALA A 75 -2.88 16.64 -34.20
CA ALA A 75 -2.48 17.50 -33.09
C ALA A 75 -3.11 18.91 -33.21
N GLU A 76 -3.00 19.55 -34.37
CA GLU A 76 -3.61 20.86 -34.62
C GLU A 76 -5.14 20.81 -34.53
N ALA A 77 -5.76 19.74 -35.00
CA ALA A 77 -7.22 19.55 -34.90
C ALA A 77 -7.68 19.43 -33.46
N ILE A 78 -6.92 18.70 -32.62
CA ILE A 78 -7.15 18.60 -31.17
C ILE A 78 -6.98 19.98 -30.51
N ASP A 79 -5.92 20.71 -30.83
CA ASP A 79 -5.69 22.07 -30.32
C ASP A 79 -6.87 23.00 -30.59
N MET A 80 -7.40 22.97 -31.82
CA MET A 80 -8.54 23.80 -32.23
C MET A 80 -9.81 23.49 -31.42
N VAL A 81 -10.12 22.23 -31.13
CA VAL A 81 -11.32 21.86 -30.38
C VAL A 81 -11.13 22.02 -28.86
N LEU A 82 -9.90 22.05 -28.36
CA LEU A 82 -9.61 22.33 -26.95
C LEU A 82 -9.54 23.81 -26.63
N GLN A 83 -9.45 24.69 -27.66
CA GLN A 83 -9.42 26.13 -27.48
C GLN A 83 -10.70 26.64 -26.79
N GLY A 84 -10.55 27.40 -25.69
CA GLY A 84 -11.68 27.85 -24.86
C GLY A 84 -12.23 26.80 -23.88
N THR A 85 -11.66 25.60 -23.84
CA THR A 85 -11.99 24.58 -22.86
C THR A 85 -10.92 24.53 -21.74
N PRO A 86 -11.22 23.95 -20.57
CA PRO A 86 -10.24 23.76 -19.51
C PRO A 86 -9.29 22.57 -19.73
N PHE A 87 -9.15 22.08 -20.96
CA PHE A 87 -8.34 20.90 -21.28
C PHE A 87 -7.12 21.24 -22.12
N ILE A 88 -6.08 20.41 -21.96
CA ILE A 88 -4.87 20.37 -22.80
C ILE A 88 -4.63 18.92 -23.21
N TYR A 89 -3.80 18.70 -24.23
CA TYR A 89 -3.36 17.35 -24.58
C TYR A 89 -1.86 17.16 -24.34
N LYS A 90 -1.47 15.90 -24.13
CA LYS A 90 -0.09 15.41 -24.21
C LYS A 90 0.00 14.37 -25.30
N GLU A 91 0.86 14.63 -26.30
CA GLU A 91 1.13 13.66 -27.36
C GLU A 91 2.11 12.58 -26.87
N ARG A 92 1.81 11.34 -27.22
CA ARG A 92 2.64 10.16 -27.05
C ARG A 92 2.84 9.48 -28.40
N ALA A 93 3.73 8.47 -28.47
CA ALA A 93 4.02 7.80 -29.74
C ALA A 93 2.75 7.31 -30.45
N ASP A 94 1.82 6.69 -29.70
CA ASP A 94 0.65 5.99 -30.25
C ASP A 94 -0.71 6.62 -29.91
N TYR A 95 -0.73 7.69 -29.07
CA TYR A 95 -2.00 8.31 -28.65
C TYR A 95 -1.84 9.75 -28.19
N PHE A 96 -2.95 10.48 -28.14
CA PHE A 96 -3.10 11.77 -27.48
C PHE A 96 -3.88 11.58 -26.17
N ALA A 97 -3.33 12.06 -25.04
CA ALA A 97 -4.01 12.07 -23.75
C ALA A 97 -4.55 13.47 -23.46
N ILE A 98 -5.87 13.61 -23.37
CA ILE A 98 -6.52 14.86 -22.98
C ILE A 98 -6.57 14.92 -21.45
N GLN A 99 -6.05 16.01 -20.90
CA GLN A 99 -5.98 16.24 -19.46
C GLN A 99 -6.59 17.61 -19.16
N LYS A 100 -7.19 17.75 -17.98
CA LYS A 100 -7.63 19.05 -17.51
C LYS A 100 -6.39 19.95 -17.36
N LYS A 101 -6.47 21.18 -17.84
CA LYS A 101 -5.44 22.18 -17.65
C LYS A 101 -5.29 22.36 -16.14
N ASP A 102 -4.11 22.07 -15.59
CA ASP A 102 -3.81 22.40 -14.22
C ASP A 102 -3.96 23.93 -14.11
N THR A 103 -5.11 24.37 -13.68
CA THR A 103 -5.23 25.69 -13.09
C THR A 103 -4.29 25.62 -11.90
N LYS A 104 -3.17 26.36 -11.97
CA LYS A 104 -2.32 26.58 -10.80
C LYS A 104 -3.21 27.24 -9.77
N THR A 105 -3.92 26.43 -9.00
CA THR A 105 -4.54 26.88 -7.76
C THR A 105 -3.38 27.37 -6.92
N LYS A 106 -3.44 28.62 -6.51
CA LYS A 106 -2.39 29.22 -5.72
C LYS A 106 -2.26 28.42 -4.42
N ALA A 107 -1.08 27.86 -4.20
CA ALA A 107 -0.80 27.12 -2.97
C ALA A 107 -0.85 28.11 -1.80
N ILE A 108 -1.57 27.73 -0.75
CA ILE A 108 -1.60 28.49 0.52
C ILE A 108 -0.90 27.68 1.61
N GLU A 109 -0.15 28.39 2.45
CA GLU A 109 0.42 27.81 3.66
C GLU A 109 -0.61 27.82 4.78
N ILE A 110 -0.89 26.65 5.32
CA ILE A 110 -1.79 26.44 6.47
C ILE A 110 -0.91 26.20 7.69
N ARG A 111 -0.93 27.14 8.61
CA ARG A 111 -0.15 27.10 9.84
C ARG A 111 -1.07 26.98 11.05
N GLY A 112 -0.60 26.33 12.10
CA GLY A 112 -1.32 26.20 13.35
C GLY A 112 -0.47 25.64 14.47
N MET A 113 -1.11 25.40 15.60
CA MET A 113 -0.51 24.85 16.81
C MET A 113 -1.50 23.90 17.49
N VAL A 114 -0.99 22.80 18.01
CA VAL A 114 -1.77 21.87 18.84
C VAL A 114 -1.30 22.00 20.29
N MET A 115 -2.26 22.07 21.21
CA MET A 115 -2.03 22.24 22.65
C MET A 115 -2.87 21.23 23.43
N ASN A 116 -2.44 20.94 24.68
CA ASN A 116 -3.21 20.14 25.63
C ASN A 116 -4.24 21.01 26.39
N GLU A 117 -4.96 20.42 27.34
CA GLU A 117 -5.94 21.09 28.21
C GLU A 117 -5.34 22.17 29.11
N LYS A 118 -4.01 22.14 29.33
CA LYS A 118 -3.26 23.13 30.11
C LYS A 118 -2.65 24.24 29.24
N ASN A 119 -2.97 24.27 27.94
CA ASN A 119 -2.38 25.15 26.93
C ASN A 119 -0.85 24.96 26.75
N GLU A 120 -0.34 23.77 27.04
CA GLU A 120 1.04 23.41 26.75
C GLU A 120 1.15 22.86 25.32
N PRO A 121 2.21 23.22 24.57
CA PRO A 121 2.41 22.72 23.22
C PRO A 121 2.51 21.19 23.17
N MET A 122 1.84 20.58 22.20
CA MET A 122 1.88 19.12 22.02
C MET A 122 2.75 18.75 20.80
N PRO A 123 3.96 18.20 21.01
CA PRO A 123 4.79 17.73 19.93
C PRO A 123 4.26 16.41 19.34
N TYR A 124 4.58 16.18 18.06
CA TYR A 124 4.35 14.92 17.35
C TYR A 124 2.88 14.48 17.25
N CYS A 125 1.92 15.41 17.33
CA CYS A 125 0.52 15.16 17.03
C CYS A 125 0.34 14.96 15.52
N ASN A 126 -0.47 14.00 15.12
CA ASN A 126 -0.91 13.87 13.73
C ASN A 126 -1.91 14.98 13.40
N VAL A 127 -1.64 15.72 12.33
CA VAL A 127 -2.54 16.77 11.82
C VAL A 127 -2.85 16.45 10.36
N LEU A 128 -4.14 16.26 10.05
CA LEU A 128 -4.64 15.93 8.71
C LEU A 128 -5.43 17.10 8.15
N LEU A 129 -5.19 17.43 6.89
CA LEU A 129 -5.99 18.33 6.09
C LEU A 129 -6.99 17.51 5.28
N LEU A 130 -8.26 17.76 5.46
CA LEU A 130 -9.35 17.06 4.80
C LEU A 130 -10.20 18.05 4.01
N THR A 131 -10.83 17.59 2.94
CA THR A 131 -11.93 18.32 2.30
C THR A 131 -13.18 18.29 3.18
N SER A 132 -14.19 19.08 2.85
CA SER A 132 -15.46 19.15 3.61
C SER A 132 -16.21 17.81 3.66
N ASP A 133 -15.97 16.90 2.72
CA ASP A 133 -16.50 15.53 2.69
C ASP A 133 -15.59 14.51 3.39
N SER A 134 -14.59 15.00 4.17
CA SER A 134 -13.61 14.19 4.90
C SER A 134 -12.62 13.40 4.05
N THR A 135 -12.45 13.73 2.75
CA THR A 135 -11.42 13.13 1.92
C THR A 135 -10.05 13.70 2.29
N PHE A 136 -9.06 12.82 2.43
CA PHE A 136 -7.67 13.20 2.77
C PHE A 136 -7.01 14.03 1.65
N VAL A 137 -6.39 15.14 2.03
CA VAL A 137 -5.67 16.04 1.13
C VAL A 137 -4.17 16.05 1.44
N ASN A 138 -3.82 16.31 2.70
CA ASN A 138 -2.44 16.43 3.16
C ASN A 138 -2.36 16.09 4.66
N GLY A 139 -1.14 15.87 5.18
CA GLY A 139 -0.94 15.62 6.60
C GLY A 139 0.50 15.83 7.04
N CYS A 140 0.66 16.18 8.30
CA CYS A 140 1.96 16.35 8.92
C CYS A 140 1.88 15.95 10.41
N VAL A 141 3.00 16.03 11.12
CA VAL A 141 3.04 15.99 12.58
C VAL A 141 3.50 17.33 13.11
N THR A 142 3.07 17.68 14.32
CA THR A 142 3.54 18.89 15.01
C THR A 142 5.01 18.78 15.37
N LYS A 143 5.72 19.91 15.34
CA LYS A 143 7.10 20.02 15.79
C LYS A 143 7.18 19.95 17.33
N GLU A 144 8.40 20.03 17.88
CA GLU A 144 8.64 20.06 19.33
C GLU A 144 7.92 21.19 20.05
N ASP A 145 7.68 22.31 19.37
CA ASP A 145 6.95 23.47 19.86
C ASP A 145 5.43 23.40 19.65
N GLY A 146 4.91 22.24 19.23
CA GLY A 146 3.49 22.03 18.93
C GLY A 146 3.00 22.66 17.62
N SER A 147 3.86 23.37 16.87
CA SER A 147 3.50 24.02 15.61
C SER A 147 3.43 23.04 14.45
N PHE A 148 2.57 23.35 13.45
CA PHE A 148 2.50 22.61 12.20
C PHE A 148 2.42 23.55 10.99
N LEU A 149 2.83 23.04 9.83
CA LEU A 149 2.73 23.70 8.54
C LEU A 149 2.32 22.68 7.48
N MET A 150 1.26 22.97 6.74
CA MET A 150 0.78 22.19 5.60
C MET A 150 0.55 23.11 4.39
N ILE A 151 0.44 22.52 3.21
CA ILE A 151 0.11 23.22 1.97
C ILE A 151 -1.28 22.78 1.52
N GLY A 152 -2.14 23.74 1.24
CA GLY A 152 -3.45 23.57 0.64
C GLY A 152 -3.63 24.41 -0.61
N GLU A 153 -4.81 24.40 -1.19
CA GLU A 153 -5.21 25.20 -2.37
C GLU A 153 -6.10 26.35 -1.95
N GLU A 154 -5.85 27.55 -2.49
CA GLU A 154 -6.65 28.75 -2.21
C GLU A 154 -8.10 28.56 -2.68
N GLY A 155 -9.06 28.99 -1.85
CA GLY A 155 -10.49 28.98 -2.21
C GLY A 155 -11.22 27.65 -1.98
N ARG A 156 -10.54 26.61 -1.47
CA ARG A 156 -11.18 25.36 -1.05
C ARG A 156 -11.51 25.36 0.43
N PRO A 157 -12.72 24.90 0.82
CA PRO A 157 -13.04 24.67 2.23
C PRO A 157 -12.33 23.40 2.73
N TYR A 158 -11.67 23.51 3.88
CA TYR A 158 -10.95 22.41 4.49
C TYR A 158 -11.38 22.19 5.94
N LEU A 159 -11.23 20.95 6.38
CA LEU A 159 -11.26 20.55 7.79
C LEU A 159 -9.83 20.18 8.24
N ILE A 160 -9.48 20.55 9.45
CA ILE A 160 -8.26 20.10 10.11
C ILE A 160 -8.64 19.11 11.20
N LYS A 161 -8.04 17.92 11.13
CA LYS A 161 -8.22 16.87 12.13
C LYS A 161 -6.90 16.64 12.85
N ALA A 162 -6.89 16.85 14.18
CA ALA A 162 -5.74 16.58 15.02
C ALA A 162 -5.99 15.37 15.92
N SER A 163 -4.99 14.53 16.10
CA SER A 163 -5.03 13.35 16.96
C SER A 163 -3.70 13.10 17.65
N TYR A 164 -3.78 12.65 18.89
CA TYR A 164 -2.64 12.23 19.69
C TYR A 164 -3.06 11.09 20.62
N ILE A 165 -2.08 10.27 21.01
CA ILE A 165 -2.31 9.11 21.86
C ILE A 165 -2.77 9.54 23.25
N GLY A 166 -3.90 8.96 23.72
CA GLY A 166 -4.47 9.31 25.03
C GLY A 166 -5.29 10.59 25.02
N TYR A 167 -5.58 11.16 23.85
CA TYR A 167 -6.39 12.35 23.67
C TYR A 167 -7.54 12.12 22.69
N VAL A 168 -8.64 12.79 22.92
CA VAL A 168 -9.80 12.78 22.02
C VAL A 168 -9.43 13.45 20.70
N THR A 169 -9.65 12.75 19.59
CA THR A 169 -9.43 13.30 18.26
C THR A 169 -10.36 14.49 18.01
N THR A 170 -9.80 15.63 17.63
CA THR A 170 -10.54 16.86 17.36
C THR A 170 -10.52 17.18 15.86
N THR A 171 -11.68 17.57 15.33
CA THR A 171 -11.82 18.04 13.94
C THR A 171 -12.50 19.41 13.95
N GLN A 172 -11.90 20.38 13.26
CA GLN A 172 -12.44 21.74 13.13
C GLN A 172 -12.28 22.26 11.70
N ALA A 173 -13.06 23.27 11.33
CA ALA A 173 -12.89 23.98 10.06
C ALA A 173 -11.55 24.74 10.03
N LEU A 174 -10.99 24.90 8.82
CA LEU A 174 -9.78 25.70 8.61
C LEU A 174 -10.10 27.18 8.92
N GLU A 175 -9.32 27.78 9.79
CA GLU A 175 -9.39 29.19 10.17
C GLU A 175 -8.08 29.92 9.84
N ALA A 176 -8.08 31.26 9.95
CA ALA A 176 -6.87 32.06 9.76
C ALA A 176 -5.80 31.78 10.82
N ARG A 177 -6.22 31.40 12.03
CA ARG A 177 -5.36 30.89 13.11
C ARG A 177 -5.89 29.55 13.57
N ASN A 178 -5.14 28.48 13.30
CA ASN A 178 -5.54 27.13 13.66
C ASN A 178 -4.91 26.75 15.01
N LEU A 179 -5.60 27.11 16.09
CA LEU A 179 -5.27 26.65 17.43
C LEU A 179 -6.18 25.46 17.75
N ILE A 180 -5.59 24.29 17.95
CA ILE A 180 -6.31 23.04 18.19
C ILE A 180 -5.98 22.59 19.60
N GLN A 181 -6.99 22.52 20.46
CA GLN A 181 -6.84 21.98 21.80
C GLN A 181 -7.33 20.53 21.81
N LEU A 182 -6.45 19.63 22.26
CA LEU A 182 -6.79 18.23 22.50
C LEU A 182 -7.11 18.03 23.97
N LEU A 183 -8.20 17.33 24.25
CA LEU A 183 -8.61 16.96 25.61
C LEU A 183 -8.22 15.51 25.90
N PRO A 184 -7.75 15.17 27.10
CA PRO A 184 -7.47 13.79 27.48
C PRO A 184 -8.70 12.90 27.27
N ASP A 185 -8.48 11.69 26.77
CA ASP A 185 -9.51 10.67 26.71
C ASP A 185 -9.66 10.02 28.09
N ALA A 186 -10.76 10.29 28.77
CA ALA A 186 -11.03 9.81 30.11
C ALA A 186 -11.05 8.27 30.24
N LEU A 187 -11.27 7.55 29.14
CA LEU A 187 -11.20 6.07 29.10
C LEU A 187 -9.75 5.54 29.06
N ALA A 188 -8.77 6.41 28.77
CA ALA A 188 -7.36 6.03 28.71
C ALA A 188 -6.59 6.28 30.03
N LEU A 189 -7.23 6.89 31.03
CA LEU A 189 -6.59 7.34 32.27
C LEU A 189 -7.03 6.50 33.49
N GLU A 190 -6.68 5.22 33.56
CA GLU A 190 -6.49 4.54 34.84
C GLU A 190 -5.02 4.71 35.26
N GLU A 191 -4.88 5.41 36.38
CA GLU A 191 -3.74 5.64 37.27
C GLU A 191 -2.36 5.16 36.79
N VAL A 192 -1.56 6.08 36.26
CA VAL A 192 -0.12 5.87 36.03
C VAL A 192 0.65 6.48 37.19
N THR A 193 1.18 5.65 38.05
CA THR A 193 2.17 6.06 39.08
C THR A 193 3.44 6.50 38.37
N VAL A 194 3.81 7.76 38.52
CA VAL A 194 4.98 8.40 37.88
C VAL A 194 6.27 7.81 38.43
N THR A 195 6.89 6.92 37.66
CA THR A 195 8.33 6.63 37.77
C THR A 195 8.96 7.14 36.47
N ALA A 196 10.04 7.93 36.57
CA ALA A 196 10.81 8.63 35.52
C ALA A 196 10.42 8.22 34.07
N GLU A 197 9.48 8.94 33.45
CA GLU A 197 8.90 8.60 32.17
C GLU A 197 9.90 8.82 31.05
N ARG A 198 10.21 7.76 30.33
CA ARG A 198 10.78 7.91 28.99
C ARG A 198 9.76 8.64 28.13
N PRO A 199 10.17 9.63 27.32
CA PRO A 199 9.24 10.30 26.42
C PRO A 199 8.53 9.26 25.53
N LEU A 200 7.23 9.41 25.36
CA LEU A 200 6.41 8.51 24.56
C LEU A 200 6.92 8.43 23.11
N ILE A 201 7.33 9.57 22.56
CA ILE A 201 7.88 9.71 21.21
C ILE A 201 9.23 10.40 21.31
N GLU A 202 10.21 9.85 20.61
CA GLU A 202 11.56 10.38 20.50
C GLU A 202 11.92 10.58 19.02
N ALA A 203 12.60 11.65 18.68
CA ALA A 203 13.19 11.80 17.36
C ALA A 203 14.30 10.75 17.18
N SER A 204 14.30 10.04 16.07
CA SER A 204 15.37 9.12 15.67
C SER A 204 16.13 9.69 14.47
N ALA A 205 17.25 9.05 14.12
CA ALA A 205 18.09 9.50 13.01
C ALA A 205 17.33 9.69 11.68
N ASN A 206 16.36 8.81 11.40
CA ASN A 206 15.66 8.75 10.11
C ASN A 206 14.15 8.82 10.25
N GLY A 207 13.62 9.25 11.42
CA GLY A 207 12.19 9.29 11.66
C GLY A 207 11.83 9.50 13.13
N LEU A 208 10.80 8.84 13.60
CA LEU A 208 10.30 8.91 14.97
C LEU A 208 10.23 7.51 15.59
N LYS A 209 10.66 7.41 16.85
CA LYS A 209 10.58 6.20 17.65
C LYS A 209 9.56 6.39 18.77
N ALA A 210 8.59 5.50 18.83
CA ALA A 210 7.64 5.41 19.94
C ALA A 210 8.10 4.35 20.94
N ASN A 211 8.13 4.72 22.22
CA ASN A 211 8.30 3.78 23.31
C ASN A 211 6.95 3.21 23.68
N VAL A 212 6.79 1.89 23.62
CA VAL A 212 5.48 1.20 23.78
C VAL A 212 5.32 0.66 25.19
N ILE A 213 6.28 -0.14 25.64
CA ILE A 213 6.22 -0.75 26.98
C ILE A 213 6.10 0.30 28.09
N GLY A 214 5.15 0.12 29.01
CA GLY A 214 4.91 1.05 30.11
C GLY A 214 4.16 2.32 29.72
N THR A 215 3.63 2.41 28.50
CA THR A 215 2.86 3.56 28.01
C THR A 215 1.42 3.16 27.64
N SER A 216 0.60 4.15 27.28
CA SER A 216 -0.75 3.91 26.76
C SER A 216 -0.80 3.06 25.49
N LEU A 217 0.27 3.08 24.67
CA LEU A 217 0.39 2.23 23.48
C LEU A 217 0.35 0.74 23.81
N ALA A 218 0.92 0.31 24.93
CA ALA A 218 0.90 -1.10 25.34
C ALA A 218 -0.52 -1.61 25.68
N LYS A 219 -1.45 -0.72 25.97
CA LYS A 219 -2.86 -1.05 26.31
C LYS A 219 -3.73 -1.24 25.07
N MET A 220 -3.21 -1.01 23.87
CA MET A 220 -3.96 -1.01 22.61
C MET A 220 -4.18 -2.40 22.01
N GLY A 221 -4.31 -3.44 22.78
CA GLY A 221 -4.66 -4.78 22.30
C GLY A 221 -3.62 -5.41 21.38
N THR A 222 -3.55 -5.02 20.10
CA THR A 222 -2.66 -5.61 19.10
C THR A 222 -1.62 -4.63 18.53
N ALA A 223 -0.57 -5.16 17.90
CA ALA A 223 0.40 -4.33 17.17
C ALA A 223 -0.30 -3.54 16.05
N GLY A 224 -1.26 -4.13 15.38
CA GLY A 224 -2.04 -3.47 14.33
C GLY A 224 -2.79 -2.25 14.83
N GLU A 225 -3.50 -2.38 15.95
CA GLU A 225 -4.18 -1.26 16.60
C GLU A 225 -3.18 -0.19 17.07
N MET A 226 -2.08 -0.60 17.69
CA MET A 226 -1.01 0.30 18.14
C MET A 226 -0.40 1.10 16.99
N LEU A 227 -0.14 0.47 15.82
CA LEU A 227 0.45 1.14 14.67
C LEU A 227 -0.42 2.31 14.16
N SER A 228 -1.75 2.18 14.20
CA SER A 228 -2.66 3.24 13.77
C SER A 228 -2.60 4.51 14.63
N HIS A 229 -1.97 4.44 15.80
CA HIS A 229 -1.79 5.55 16.73
C HIS A 229 -0.37 6.13 16.72
N LEU A 230 0.53 5.58 15.90
CA LEU A 230 1.88 6.12 15.78
C LEU A 230 1.88 7.43 14.98
N PRO A 231 2.75 8.39 15.31
CA PRO A 231 2.99 9.56 14.47
C PRO A 231 3.34 9.17 13.04
N PHE A 232 2.89 9.94 12.06
CA PHE A 232 2.98 9.71 10.62
C PHE A 232 2.20 8.49 10.10
N VAL A 233 1.66 7.61 10.92
CA VAL A 233 0.97 6.41 10.46
C VAL A 233 -0.54 6.64 10.43
N THR A 234 -1.15 6.25 9.32
CA THR A 234 -2.61 6.19 9.14
C THR A 234 -2.99 4.82 8.58
N GLY A 235 -4.23 4.42 8.80
CA GLY A 235 -4.73 3.13 8.33
C GLY A 235 -5.07 2.19 9.48
N LYS A 236 -5.62 1.03 9.13
CA LYS A 236 -6.05 -0.03 10.04
C LYS A 236 -6.17 -1.36 9.29
N ASP A 237 -6.43 -2.44 10.03
CA ASP A 237 -6.76 -3.75 9.48
C ASP A 237 -5.72 -4.26 8.45
N GLY A 238 -4.43 -4.07 8.76
CA GLY A 238 -3.32 -4.53 7.91
C GLY A 238 -2.96 -3.61 6.74
N SER A 239 -3.70 -2.52 6.54
CA SER A 239 -3.41 -1.51 5.52
C SER A 239 -2.94 -0.21 6.18
N TYR A 240 -1.64 0.04 6.17
CA TYR A 240 -1.02 1.21 6.79
C TYR A 240 -0.33 2.08 5.75
N THR A 241 -0.40 3.39 5.96
CA THR A 241 0.26 4.40 5.13
C THR A 241 1.05 5.35 6.02
N VAL A 242 2.28 5.66 5.64
CA VAL A 242 3.07 6.72 6.28
C VAL A 242 2.81 8.03 5.54
N LEU A 243 2.35 9.04 6.27
CA LEU A 243 1.96 10.34 5.73
C LEU A 243 3.06 10.95 4.85
N GLY A 244 2.71 11.32 3.62
CA GLY A 244 3.64 11.89 2.65
C GLY A 244 4.60 10.90 1.98
N HIS A 245 4.62 9.63 2.40
CA HIS A 245 5.57 8.62 1.90
C HIS A 245 4.89 7.43 1.23
N GLY A 246 3.72 6.99 1.69
CA GLY A 246 3.01 5.83 1.12
C GLY A 246 3.06 4.59 2.00
N THR A 247 2.88 3.41 1.39
CA THR A 247 2.80 2.13 2.12
C THR A 247 4.17 1.69 2.63
N PRO A 248 4.36 1.54 3.96
CA PRO A 248 5.65 1.16 4.53
C PRO A 248 5.92 -0.34 4.40
N GLU A 249 7.20 -0.72 4.39
CA GLU A 249 7.59 -2.06 4.78
C GLU A 249 7.65 -2.17 6.31
N ILE A 250 7.13 -3.27 6.85
CA ILE A 250 7.07 -3.50 8.29
C ILE A 250 8.04 -4.62 8.68
N TYR A 251 8.79 -4.38 9.73
CA TYR A 251 9.77 -5.33 10.27
C TYR A 251 9.51 -5.58 11.76
N ILE A 252 9.53 -6.84 12.16
CA ILE A 252 9.51 -7.26 13.58
C ILE A 252 10.86 -7.92 13.88
N ASN A 253 11.62 -7.33 14.82
CA ASN A 253 12.95 -7.80 15.20
C ASN A 253 13.88 -8.05 13.99
N ASN A 254 13.95 -7.07 13.06
CA ASN A 254 14.71 -7.10 11.80
C ASN A 254 14.20 -8.11 10.74
N ARG A 255 13.14 -8.87 11.01
CA ARG A 255 12.49 -9.75 10.05
C ARG A 255 11.35 -8.99 9.34
N LYS A 256 11.33 -9.03 8.01
CA LYS A 256 10.26 -8.43 7.21
C LYS A 256 8.95 -9.16 7.44
N VAL A 257 7.89 -8.42 7.75
CA VAL A 257 6.51 -8.93 7.83
C VAL A 257 6.01 -9.17 6.41
N ARG A 258 5.67 -10.40 6.11
CA ARG A 258 5.16 -10.79 4.79
C ARG A 258 3.65 -11.03 4.77
N ASP A 259 3.05 -11.15 5.95
CA ASP A 259 1.61 -11.26 6.17
C ASP A 259 1.22 -10.26 7.27
N THR A 260 0.49 -9.22 6.89
CA THR A 260 0.06 -8.17 7.82
C THR A 260 -0.85 -8.67 8.93
N GLY A 261 -1.56 -9.79 8.74
CA GLY A 261 -2.31 -10.45 9.80
C GLY A 261 -1.44 -10.88 11.00
N GLU A 262 -0.11 -10.92 10.85
CA GLU A 262 0.81 -11.12 11.98
C GLU A 262 0.74 -9.97 13.00
N LEU A 263 0.46 -8.76 12.54
CA LEU A 263 0.33 -7.58 13.42
C LEU A 263 -0.90 -7.67 14.33
N ASP A 264 -1.97 -8.31 13.86
CA ASP A 264 -3.19 -8.52 14.64
C ASP A 264 -3.03 -9.63 15.69
N ARG A 265 -2.05 -10.51 15.48
CA ARG A 265 -1.70 -11.61 16.39
C ARG A 265 -0.63 -11.22 17.42
N LEU A 266 0.18 -10.19 17.13
CA LEU A 266 1.17 -9.66 18.05
C LEU A 266 0.50 -8.68 19.03
N ARG A 267 0.70 -8.87 20.32
CA ARG A 267 0.14 -8.01 21.36
C ARG A 267 0.96 -6.73 21.49
N ALA A 268 0.28 -5.63 21.73
CA ALA A 268 0.94 -4.34 21.94
C ALA A 268 1.83 -4.33 23.20
N ASP A 269 1.44 -5.03 24.27
CA ASP A 269 2.22 -5.15 25.51
C ASP A 269 3.47 -6.04 25.39
N GLU A 270 3.62 -6.77 24.28
CA GLU A 270 4.83 -7.49 23.92
C GLU A 270 5.84 -6.60 23.15
N ILE A 271 5.51 -5.33 22.87
CA ILE A 271 6.34 -4.41 22.09
C ILE A 271 7.10 -3.46 23.00
N VAL A 272 8.41 -3.38 22.81
CA VAL A 272 9.28 -2.40 23.50
C VAL A 272 9.19 -1.04 22.85
N SER A 273 9.30 -1.03 21.51
CA SER A 273 9.28 0.20 20.73
C SER A 273 8.88 -0.07 19.28
N ALA A 274 8.31 0.95 18.64
CA ALA A 274 8.07 0.99 17.21
C ALA A 274 8.72 2.26 16.64
N GLU A 275 9.46 2.12 15.55
CA GLU A 275 10.14 3.23 14.88
C GLU A 275 9.58 3.41 13.48
N VAL A 276 9.10 4.61 13.17
CA VAL A 276 8.63 5.01 11.84
C VAL A 276 9.76 5.74 11.14
N ILE A 277 10.34 5.12 10.13
CA ILE A 277 11.45 5.63 9.34
C ILE A 277 10.88 6.22 8.05
N THR A 278 10.93 7.54 7.94
CA THR A 278 10.42 8.29 6.77
C THR A 278 11.48 8.47 5.69
N THR A 279 12.73 8.22 6.02
CA THR A 279 13.88 8.28 5.10
C THR A 279 14.66 6.97 5.18
N PRO A 280 14.17 5.88 4.54
CA PRO A 280 14.87 4.60 4.56
C PRO A 280 16.28 4.74 3.96
N GLY A 281 17.28 4.25 4.68
CA GLY A 281 18.65 4.23 4.19
C GLY A 281 18.89 3.12 3.16
N ALA A 282 20.12 3.03 2.65
CA ALA A 282 20.52 2.07 1.61
C ALA A 282 20.32 0.58 1.97
N GLN A 283 20.07 0.27 3.24
CA GLN A 283 19.75 -1.08 3.71
C GLN A 283 18.36 -1.59 3.27
N TYR A 284 17.51 -0.71 2.71
CA TYR A 284 16.20 -1.03 2.16
C TYR A 284 16.21 -0.86 0.65
N ALA A 285 15.31 -1.53 -0.05
CA ALA A 285 15.21 -1.41 -1.51
C ALA A 285 14.86 0.01 -1.94
N ALA A 286 15.31 0.43 -3.13
CA ALA A 286 15.18 1.81 -3.62
C ALA A 286 13.70 2.25 -3.78
N ASN A 287 12.79 1.31 -3.98
CA ASN A 287 11.35 1.55 -4.11
C ASN A 287 10.59 1.55 -2.77
N VAL A 288 11.27 1.37 -1.63
CA VAL A 288 10.64 1.37 -0.30
C VAL A 288 10.49 2.81 0.19
N PRO A 289 9.27 3.33 0.26
CA PRO A 289 9.04 4.74 0.57
C PRO A 289 9.17 5.05 2.06
N ALA A 290 8.89 4.08 2.93
CA ALA A 290 8.97 4.19 4.38
C ALA A 290 9.14 2.81 5.02
N VAL A 291 9.58 2.78 6.27
CA VAL A 291 9.75 1.54 7.03
C VAL A 291 9.21 1.71 8.46
N ILE A 292 8.53 0.69 8.97
CA ILE A 292 8.16 0.61 10.39
C ILE A 292 8.92 -0.56 11.01
N ARG A 293 9.74 -0.28 12.02
CA ARG A 293 10.47 -1.31 12.78
C ARG A 293 9.86 -1.51 14.15
N ILE A 294 9.37 -2.70 14.42
CA ILE A 294 8.82 -3.11 15.70
C ILE A 294 9.88 -3.93 16.44
N ARG A 295 10.10 -3.58 17.69
CA ARG A 295 10.97 -4.29 18.61
C ARG A 295 10.13 -4.91 19.72
N THR A 296 10.18 -6.24 19.87
CA THR A 296 9.45 -6.94 20.92
C THR A 296 10.29 -7.10 22.19
N ILE A 297 9.63 -7.33 23.31
CA ILE A 297 10.29 -7.69 24.55
C ILE A 297 11.06 -9.01 24.38
N LYS A 298 12.24 -9.10 25.00
CA LYS A 298 12.81 -10.41 25.31
C LYS A 298 12.12 -10.95 26.55
N GLN A 299 11.47 -12.09 26.44
CA GLN A 299 10.82 -12.71 27.59
C GLN A 299 11.86 -12.99 28.69
N ARG A 300 11.54 -12.60 29.92
CA ARG A 300 12.38 -12.81 31.08
C ARG A 300 11.74 -13.87 31.99
N GLY A 301 12.55 -14.65 32.69
CA GLY A 301 12.11 -15.71 33.57
C GLY A 301 12.46 -17.09 33.04
N GLN A 302 12.31 -18.08 33.89
CA GLN A 302 12.56 -19.51 33.63
C GLN A 302 11.25 -20.26 33.78
N GLY A 303 11.09 -21.37 33.04
CA GLY A 303 9.93 -22.23 33.14
C GLY A 303 8.86 -21.95 32.09
N TRP A 304 7.66 -22.39 32.37
CA TRP A 304 6.50 -22.27 31.49
C TRP A 304 5.78 -20.93 31.67
N SER A 305 5.37 -20.34 30.57
CA SER A 305 4.43 -19.23 30.52
C SER A 305 3.46 -19.41 29.37
N GLY A 306 2.29 -18.80 29.46
CA GLY A 306 1.31 -18.88 28.39
C GLY A 306 0.15 -17.94 28.60
N SER A 307 -0.62 -17.76 27.53
CA SER A 307 -1.86 -16.98 27.56
C SER A 307 -2.91 -17.61 26.67
N PHE A 308 -4.17 -17.43 27.06
CA PHE A 308 -5.33 -17.76 26.26
C PHE A 308 -6.16 -16.50 26.04
N ARG A 309 -6.61 -16.30 24.82
CA ARG A 309 -7.52 -15.20 24.46
C ARG A 309 -8.64 -15.76 23.61
N THR A 310 -9.84 -15.28 23.83
CA THR A 310 -10.97 -15.53 22.95
C THR A 310 -11.79 -14.27 22.78
N ASN A 311 -12.29 -14.06 21.57
CA ASN A 311 -13.24 -13.00 21.26
C ASN A 311 -14.44 -13.63 20.57
N TYR A 312 -15.63 -13.13 20.93
CA TYR A 312 -16.88 -13.49 20.29
C TYR A 312 -17.65 -12.22 19.95
N SER A 313 -18.24 -12.17 18.77
CA SER A 313 -19.07 -11.08 18.32
C SER A 313 -20.31 -11.63 17.63
N GLN A 314 -21.47 -11.15 18.02
CA GLN A 314 -22.75 -11.52 17.43
C GLN A 314 -23.29 -10.32 16.64
N GLY A 315 -23.40 -10.51 15.34
CA GLY A 315 -24.15 -9.65 14.42
C GLY A 315 -25.25 -10.48 13.77
N SER A 316 -25.52 -10.25 12.47
CA SER A 316 -26.38 -11.14 11.68
C SER A 316 -25.83 -12.57 11.62
N LEU A 317 -24.50 -12.70 11.66
CA LEU A 317 -23.79 -13.97 11.77
C LEU A 317 -22.80 -13.93 12.93
N ALA A 318 -22.63 -15.07 13.61
CA ALA A 318 -21.64 -15.23 14.66
C ALA A 318 -20.23 -15.25 14.08
N ARG A 319 -19.30 -14.55 14.73
CA ARG A 319 -17.87 -14.56 14.44
C ARG A 319 -17.07 -14.57 15.73
N GLY A 320 -15.86 -15.07 15.65
CA GLY A 320 -15.00 -15.11 16.82
C GLY A 320 -13.63 -15.67 16.51
N ASN A 321 -12.75 -15.57 17.48
CA ASN A 321 -11.42 -16.15 17.41
C ASN A 321 -10.98 -16.68 18.77
N GLY A 322 -10.04 -17.61 18.73
CA GLY A 322 -9.36 -18.16 19.90
C GLY A 322 -7.85 -18.21 19.63
N GLN A 323 -7.07 -17.83 20.61
CA GLN A 323 -5.62 -17.86 20.56
C GLN A 323 -5.05 -18.48 21.82
N VAL A 324 -4.10 -19.40 21.65
CA VAL A 324 -3.27 -19.96 22.70
C VAL A 324 -1.81 -19.64 22.40
N ASN A 325 -1.11 -19.10 23.36
CA ASN A 325 0.34 -18.93 23.32
C ASN A 325 0.95 -19.75 24.45
N LEU A 326 2.00 -20.50 24.16
CA LEU A 326 2.79 -21.25 25.12
C LEU A 326 4.26 -20.92 24.89
N ASN A 327 4.99 -20.78 25.97
CA ASN A 327 6.42 -20.54 25.94
C ASN A 327 7.06 -21.33 27.09
N TYR A 328 8.22 -21.93 26.80
CA TYR A 328 9.07 -22.59 27.78
C TYR A 328 10.48 -22.07 27.66
N ARG A 329 11.02 -21.57 28.75
CA ARG A 329 12.38 -21.03 28.79
C ARG A 329 13.24 -21.73 29.85
N THR A 330 14.45 -22.07 29.46
CA THR A 330 15.47 -22.63 30.36
C THR A 330 16.87 -22.22 29.88
N GLY A 331 17.67 -21.62 30.75
CA GLY A 331 18.98 -21.08 30.37
C GLY A 331 18.88 -20.11 29.19
N GLY A 332 19.66 -20.34 28.13
CA GLY A 332 19.61 -19.57 26.88
C GLY A 332 18.53 -20.03 25.91
N LEU A 333 17.85 -21.15 26.17
CA LEU A 333 16.83 -21.72 25.28
C LEU A 333 15.44 -21.16 25.59
N ASP A 334 14.73 -20.74 24.54
CA ASP A 334 13.37 -20.23 24.57
C ASP A 334 12.58 -20.92 23.46
N ILE A 335 11.64 -21.80 23.81
CA ILE A 335 10.78 -22.52 22.88
C ILE A 335 9.38 -21.92 22.98
N PHE A 336 8.80 -21.55 21.84
CA PHE A 336 7.48 -20.93 21.80
C PHE A 336 6.56 -21.57 20.77
N GLY A 337 5.29 -21.57 21.11
CA GLY A 337 4.20 -22.01 20.23
C GLY A 337 3.00 -21.11 20.33
N ARG A 338 2.33 -20.88 19.21
CA ARG A 338 1.07 -20.15 19.10
C ARG A 338 0.13 -20.91 18.19
N ALA A 339 -1.11 -21.01 18.59
CA ALA A 339 -2.21 -21.46 17.75
C ALA A 339 -3.30 -20.40 17.77
N TYR A 340 -3.73 -19.96 16.59
CA TYR A 340 -4.80 -18.98 16.40
C TYR A 340 -5.81 -19.53 15.41
N VAL A 341 -7.08 -19.55 15.83
CA VAL A 341 -8.21 -20.00 15.04
C VAL A 341 -9.20 -18.85 14.94
N THR A 342 -9.66 -18.55 13.75
CA THR A 342 -10.66 -17.49 13.55
C THR A 342 -11.79 -17.95 12.65
N ARG A 343 -13.01 -17.59 13.02
CA ARG A 343 -14.20 -17.61 12.18
C ARG A 343 -14.62 -16.19 11.89
N SER A 344 -14.56 -15.80 10.62
CA SER A 344 -15.09 -14.54 10.11
C SER A 344 -16.35 -14.79 9.32
N SER A 345 -17.42 -14.06 9.65
CA SER A 345 -18.67 -14.13 8.93
C SER A 345 -19.09 -12.72 8.56
N PHE A 346 -19.48 -12.53 7.31
CA PHE A 346 -19.93 -11.26 6.78
C PHE A 346 -21.27 -11.44 6.07
N TYR A 347 -22.21 -10.58 6.41
CA TYR A 347 -23.50 -10.44 5.76
C TYR A 347 -23.72 -8.97 5.46
N GLY A 348 -24.12 -8.66 4.24
CA GLY A 348 -24.32 -7.27 3.85
C GLY A 348 -25.06 -7.14 2.54
N ASN A 349 -25.57 -5.94 2.30
CA ASN A 349 -26.25 -5.55 1.07
C ASN A 349 -25.52 -4.37 0.46
N SER A 350 -25.54 -4.27 -0.85
CA SER A 350 -25.17 -3.06 -1.58
C SER A 350 -26.08 -2.87 -2.77
N THR A 351 -26.31 -1.60 -3.12
CA THR A 351 -27.03 -1.20 -4.32
C THR A 351 -26.09 -0.34 -5.15
N SER A 352 -26.05 -0.58 -6.46
CA SER A 352 -25.33 0.28 -7.41
C SER A 352 -26.26 0.62 -8.58
N ASP A 353 -26.15 1.87 -9.04
CA ASP A 353 -26.77 2.37 -10.26
C ASP A 353 -25.65 2.78 -11.20
N ASP A 354 -25.48 2.03 -12.26
CA ASP A 354 -24.42 2.23 -13.24
C ASP A 354 -25.05 2.72 -14.55
N ARG A 355 -24.63 3.90 -15.04
CA ARG A 355 -25.08 4.48 -16.29
C ARG A 355 -23.94 4.50 -17.29
N LEU A 356 -24.14 3.87 -18.43
CA LEU A 356 -23.20 3.82 -19.52
C LEU A 356 -23.79 4.53 -20.75
N GLU A 357 -23.16 5.61 -21.18
CA GLU A 357 -23.54 6.38 -22.36
C GLU A 357 -22.60 6.04 -23.52
N ALA A 358 -23.12 5.34 -24.52
CA ALA A 358 -22.43 4.95 -25.75
C ALA A 358 -23.28 5.38 -26.97
N SER A 359 -23.48 4.51 -27.97
CA SER A 359 -24.45 4.73 -29.04
C SER A 359 -25.89 4.69 -28.53
N SER A 360 -26.14 4.11 -27.39
CA SER A 360 -27.36 4.07 -26.59
C SER A 360 -27.01 4.31 -25.13
N VAL A 361 -27.99 4.75 -24.34
CA VAL A 361 -27.85 4.91 -22.89
C VAL A 361 -28.28 3.61 -22.22
N TRP A 362 -27.41 3.08 -21.35
CA TRP A 362 -27.66 1.89 -20.58
C TRP A 362 -27.68 2.24 -19.10
N ASP A 363 -28.79 1.95 -18.44
CA ASP A 363 -28.93 2.08 -17.00
C ASP A 363 -29.02 0.68 -16.39
N VAL A 364 -28.07 0.35 -15.53
CA VAL A 364 -27.97 -0.94 -14.84
C VAL A 364 -28.15 -0.72 -13.35
N HIS A 365 -29.29 -1.13 -12.83
CA HIS A 365 -29.58 -1.15 -11.41
C HIS A 365 -29.25 -2.53 -10.84
N THR A 366 -28.37 -2.59 -9.84
CA THR A 366 -27.97 -3.85 -9.23
C THR A 366 -28.16 -3.80 -7.71
N GLN A 367 -28.94 -4.74 -7.18
CA GLN A 367 -29.03 -5.00 -5.75
C GLN A 367 -28.24 -6.26 -5.41
N LYS A 368 -27.26 -6.17 -4.52
CA LYS A 368 -26.38 -7.29 -4.13
C LYS A 368 -26.57 -7.67 -2.67
N HIS A 369 -26.51 -8.96 -2.43
CA HIS A 369 -26.63 -9.60 -1.15
C HIS A 369 -25.42 -10.51 -0.90
N TYR A 370 -24.70 -10.27 0.17
CA TYR A 370 -23.46 -11.00 0.47
C TYR A 370 -23.65 -11.92 1.66
N ASN A 371 -23.24 -13.17 1.53
CA ASN A 371 -23.12 -14.11 2.63
C ASN A 371 -21.74 -14.78 2.53
N GLN A 372 -20.86 -14.50 3.47
CA GLN A 372 -19.50 -15.04 3.48
C GLN A 372 -19.21 -15.68 4.85
N LYS A 373 -18.62 -16.87 4.80
CA LYS A 373 -18.04 -17.56 5.98
C LYS A 373 -16.62 -17.96 5.66
N THR A 374 -15.72 -17.71 6.61
CA THR A 374 -14.29 -17.94 6.40
C THR A 374 -13.66 -18.37 7.71
N ASP A 375 -13.15 -19.60 7.75
CA ASP A 375 -12.45 -20.17 8.89
C ASP A 375 -10.96 -20.33 8.58
N TYR A 376 -10.08 -19.75 9.40
CA TYR A 376 -8.62 -19.84 9.23
C TYR A 376 -7.92 -20.32 10.48
N PHE A 377 -6.87 -21.11 10.26
CA PHE A 377 -5.88 -21.48 11.26
C PHE A 377 -4.55 -20.82 10.95
N PHE A 378 -3.91 -20.28 11.99
CA PHE A 378 -2.54 -19.79 11.95
C PHE A 378 -1.76 -20.41 13.10
N GLY A 379 -0.66 -21.04 12.79
CA GLY A 379 0.27 -21.60 13.75
C GLY A 379 1.58 -20.82 13.79
N THR A 380 2.27 -20.89 14.91
CA THR A 380 3.67 -20.52 15.03
C THR A 380 4.34 -21.51 15.97
N LEU A 381 5.46 -22.06 15.55
CA LEU A 381 6.33 -22.88 16.38
C LEU A 381 7.76 -22.38 16.18
N GLY A 382 8.53 -22.28 17.23
CA GLY A 382 9.89 -21.84 17.07
C GLY A 382 10.71 -21.95 18.34
N PHE A 383 11.98 -21.63 18.18
CA PHE A 383 12.90 -21.48 19.30
C PHE A 383 13.87 -20.34 19.06
N ASN A 384 14.35 -19.76 20.14
CA ASN A 384 15.52 -18.89 20.20
C ASN A 384 16.55 -19.55 21.13
N TYR A 385 17.82 -19.39 20.81
CA TYR A 385 18.91 -19.87 21.64
C TYR A 385 19.99 -18.81 21.77
N ASP A 386 20.14 -18.27 22.97
CA ASP A 386 21.20 -17.33 23.32
C ASP A 386 22.43 -18.14 23.77
N PHE A 387 23.47 -18.24 22.94
CA PHE A 387 24.76 -18.86 23.33
C PHE A 387 25.41 -18.09 24.48
N ASN A 388 25.23 -16.77 24.47
CA ASN A 388 25.66 -15.83 25.48
C ASN A 388 24.94 -14.48 25.24
N GLU A 389 25.27 -13.44 25.98
CA GLU A 389 24.66 -12.12 25.85
C GLU A 389 24.86 -11.45 24.47
N ARG A 390 25.83 -11.96 23.68
CA ARG A 390 26.25 -11.36 22.41
C ARG A 390 25.85 -12.15 21.17
N HIS A 391 25.41 -13.40 21.31
CA HIS A 391 25.13 -14.28 20.19
C HIS A 391 23.81 -15.04 20.38
N SER A 392 22.92 -14.91 19.42
CA SER A 392 21.63 -15.59 19.38
C SER A 392 21.37 -16.19 18.02
N ILE A 393 20.71 -17.35 18.01
CA ILE A 393 20.07 -17.93 16.83
C ILE A 393 18.60 -18.15 17.10
N GLY A 394 17.81 -18.28 16.05
CA GLY A 394 16.42 -18.72 16.16
C GLY A 394 15.90 -19.30 14.89
N LEU A 395 14.88 -20.12 15.04
CA LEU A 395 14.10 -20.73 13.97
C LEU A 395 12.62 -20.56 14.29
N ARG A 396 11.86 -20.20 13.28
CA ARG A 396 10.41 -20.00 13.37
C ARG A 396 9.74 -20.63 12.18
N TYR A 397 8.71 -21.42 12.43
CA TYR A 397 7.85 -22.04 11.44
C TYR A 397 6.42 -21.57 11.62
N GLU A 398 5.80 -21.09 10.53
CA GLU A 398 4.46 -20.51 10.54
C GLU A 398 3.59 -21.19 9.47
N PRO A 399 2.86 -22.26 9.84
CA PRO A 399 1.82 -22.84 9.00
C PRO A 399 0.55 -22.02 9.08
N ASN A 400 -0.11 -21.81 7.93
CA ASN A 400 -1.47 -21.29 7.92
C ASN A 400 -2.30 -21.96 6.82
N ALA A 401 -3.58 -22.12 7.08
CA ALA A 401 -4.52 -22.71 6.13
C ALA A 401 -5.95 -22.28 6.41
N PRO A 402 -6.76 -22.15 5.36
CA PRO A 402 -8.21 -22.22 5.53
C PRO A 402 -8.62 -23.59 6.02
N PHE A 403 -9.66 -23.67 6.82
CA PHE A 403 -10.30 -24.92 7.22
C PHE A 403 -11.82 -24.76 7.21
N GLY A 404 -12.56 -25.87 7.11
CA GLY A 404 -14.02 -25.83 7.06
C GLY A 404 -14.56 -25.32 5.72
N ASN A 405 -15.70 -24.67 5.75
CA ASN A 405 -16.38 -24.22 4.54
C ASN A 405 -16.04 -22.75 4.23
N HIS A 406 -15.19 -22.54 3.23
CA HIS A 406 -14.76 -21.22 2.74
C HIS A 406 -15.55 -20.83 1.52
N GLN A 407 -16.76 -20.34 1.71
CA GLN A 407 -17.63 -19.89 0.62
C GLN A 407 -18.09 -18.46 0.83
N LYS A 408 -18.09 -17.72 -0.27
CA LYS A 408 -18.75 -16.42 -0.40
C LYS A 408 -19.82 -16.56 -1.44
N HIS A 409 -21.07 -16.36 -1.06
CA HIS A 409 -22.20 -16.24 -1.96
C HIS A 409 -22.52 -14.77 -2.17
N VAL A 410 -22.69 -14.40 -3.41
CA VAL A 410 -23.18 -13.07 -3.83
C VAL A 410 -24.40 -13.30 -4.70
N TYR A 411 -25.54 -12.91 -4.21
CA TYR A 411 -26.79 -12.88 -4.98
C TYR A 411 -26.98 -11.47 -5.50
N SER A 412 -27.32 -11.32 -6.77
CA SER A 412 -27.56 -10.03 -7.38
C SER A 412 -28.84 -10.06 -8.20
N ASP A 413 -29.72 -9.11 -7.94
CA ASP A 413 -30.85 -8.79 -8.81
C ASP A 413 -30.42 -7.61 -9.68
N VAL A 414 -30.36 -7.83 -10.99
CA VAL A 414 -29.87 -6.86 -11.98
C VAL A 414 -31.01 -6.49 -12.91
N THR A 415 -31.32 -5.20 -12.97
CA THR A 415 -32.30 -4.64 -13.92
C THR A 415 -31.55 -3.78 -14.92
N VAL A 416 -31.74 -4.08 -16.20
CA VAL A 416 -31.10 -3.36 -17.31
C VAL A 416 -32.17 -2.60 -18.09
N LYS A 417 -31.92 -1.29 -18.29
CA LYS A 417 -32.68 -0.44 -19.21
C LYS A 417 -31.77 0.06 -20.32
N LYS A 418 -32.34 0.20 -21.52
CA LYS A 418 -31.67 0.79 -22.67
C LYS A 418 -32.52 1.94 -23.20
N ASP A 419 -31.94 3.14 -23.29
CA ASP A 419 -32.63 4.36 -23.73
C ASP A 419 -33.93 4.60 -22.94
N ASP A 420 -33.89 4.41 -21.60
CA ASP A 420 -34.98 4.46 -20.63
C ASP A 420 -36.04 3.33 -20.77
N GLU A 421 -35.95 2.44 -21.76
CA GLU A 421 -36.84 1.29 -21.90
C GLU A 421 -36.30 0.07 -21.13
N PHE A 422 -37.20 -0.65 -20.45
CA PHE A 422 -36.85 -1.90 -19.78
C PHE A 422 -36.36 -2.92 -20.81
N LEU A 423 -35.19 -3.49 -20.61
CA LEU A 423 -34.60 -4.50 -21.49
C LEU A 423 -34.69 -5.90 -20.89
N GLU A 424 -34.16 -6.04 -19.66
CA GLU A 424 -34.09 -7.36 -19.03
C GLU A 424 -33.95 -7.25 -17.50
N GLU A 425 -34.42 -8.31 -16.82
CA GLU A 425 -34.14 -8.56 -15.40
C GLU A 425 -33.40 -9.90 -15.27
N MET A 426 -32.31 -9.89 -14.51
CA MET A 426 -31.48 -11.07 -14.38
C MET A 426 -31.13 -11.29 -12.89
N LYS A 427 -31.31 -12.53 -12.44
CA LYS A 427 -30.86 -12.96 -11.10
C LYS A 427 -29.56 -13.72 -11.23
N THR A 428 -28.51 -13.19 -10.63
CA THR A 428 -27.20 -13.84 -10.65
C THR A 428 -26.83 -14.37 -9.27
N GLU A 429 -26.29 -15.57 -9.23
CA GLU A 429 -25.62 -16.10 -8.05
C GLU A 429 -24.15 -16.35 -8.39
N GLN A 430 -23.27 -15.74 -7.61
CA GLN A 430 -21.83 -15.98 -7.69
C GLN A 430 -21.39 -16.71 -6.42
N VAL A 431 -20.83 -17.90 -6.58
CA VAL A 431 -20.25 -18.69 -5.52
C VAL A 431 -18.74 -18.68 -5.67
N ASN A 432 -18.05 -18.12 -4.68
CA ASN A 432 -16.59 -18.18 -4.61
C ASN A 432 -16.20 -19.16 -3.51
N GLN A 433 -15.37 -20.14 -3.85
CA GLN A 433 -14.87 -21.15 -2.93
C GLN A 433 -13.34 -21.10 -2.86
N ASP A 434 -12.79 -20.96 -1.66
CA ASP A 434 -11.36 -21.06 -1.41
C ASP A 434 -11.00 -22.49 -1.04
N LYS A 435 -10.24 -23.17 -1.90
CA LYS A 435 -9.71 -24.54 -1.72
C LYS A 435 -8.20 -24.52 -1.49
N SER A 436 -7.66 -23.38 -1.05
CA SER A 436 -6.22 -23.21 -0.80
C SER A 436 -5.72 -24.25 0.21
N LYS A 437 -4.48 -24.68 0.01
CA LYS A 437 -3.80 -25.63 0.89
C LYS A 437 -2.98 -24.88 1.95
N TRP A 438 -2.34 -25.64 2.80
CA TRP A 438 -1.41 -25.12 3.80
C TRP A 438 -0.34 -24.25 3.14
N LYS A 439 -0.14 -23.07 3.70
CA LYS A 439 1.01 -22.24 3.45
C LYS A 439 2.03 -22.44 4.56
N HIS A 440 3.29 -22.48 4.19
CA HIS A 440 4.40 -22.70 5.09
C HIS A 440 5.35 -21.52 4.98
N SER A 441 5.70 -20.92 6.10
CA SER A 441 6.74 -19.91 6.20
C SER A 441 7.77 -20.35 7.23
N ILE A 442 9.04 -20.31 6.89
CA ILE A 442 10.15 -20.62 7.79
C ILE A 442 11.08 -19.41 7.78
N ASN A 443 11.45 -18.94 8.97
CA ASN A 443 12.46 -17.93 9.14
C ASN A 443 13.55 -18.45 10.06
N ALA A 444 14.79 -18.32 9.67
CA ALA A 444 15.96 -18.58 10.50
C ALA A 444 16.75 -17.28 10.64
N TYR A 445 17.28 -17.01 11.82
CA TYR A 445 18.10 -15.82 12.05
C TYR A 445 19.30 -16.11 12.91
N TYR A 446 20.32 -15.29 12.72
CA TYR A 446 21.46 -15.14 13.61
C TYR A 446 21.66 -13.65 13.88
N THR A 447 21.90 -13.29 15.14
CA THR A 447 22.37 -11.97 15.52
C THR A 447 23.54 -12.12 16.49
N GLY A 448 24.59 -11.33 16.31
CA GLY A 448 25.73 -11.43 17.21
C GLY A 448 26.80 -10.35 17.00
N ASN A 449 27.71 -10.25 17.97
CA ASN A 449 28.82 -9.31 17.96
C ASN A 449 30.14 -10.07 17.68
N ILE A 450 30.72 -9.84 16.51
CA ILE A 450 32.01 -10.42 16.10
C ILE A 450 33.04 -9.30 16.14
N GLY A 451 33.81 -9.27 17.22
CA GLY A 451 34.72 -8.13 17.51
C GLY A 451 33.93 -6.84 17.71
N LYS A 452 34.18 -5.83 16.87
CA LYS A 452 33.44 -4.54 16.87
C LYS A 452 32.20 -4.53 15.94
N TRP A 453 31.98 -5.61 15.20
CA TRP A 453 30.90 -5.72 14.25
C TRP A 453 29.69 -6.37 14.89
N GLN A 454 28.55 -5.72 14.78
CA GLN A 454 27.25 -6.36 14.99
C GLN A 454 26.83 -6.97 13.66
N VAL A 455 26.50 -8.26 13.67
CA VAL A 455 26.08 -9.02 12.48
C VAL A 455 24.67 -9.53 12.69
N ASP A 456 23.82 -9.26 11.72
CA ASP A 456 22.43 -9.74 11.64
C ASP A 456 22.23 -10.49 10.31
N VAL A 457 21.81 -11.75 10.39
CA VAL A 457 21.47 -12.58 9.23
C VAL A 457 20.07 -13.08 9.38
N ASN A 458 19.25 -12.94 8.34
CA ASN A 458 17.91 -13.48 8.24
C ASN A 458 17.77 -14.31 6.97
N ALA A 459 17.15 -15.47 7.07
CA ALA A 459 16.83 -16.33 5.94
C ALA A 459 15.34 -16.72 5.99
N ASP A 460 14.62 -16.50 4.92
CA ASP A 460 13.20 -16.81 4.78
C ASP A 460 12.99 -17.88 3.71
N TYR A 461 12.13 -18.81 3.99
CA TYR A 461 11.52 -19.71 3.02
C TYR A 461 10.01 -19.63 3.11
N LEU A 462 9.33 -19.45 1.99
CA LEU A 462 7.88 -19.43 1.91
C LEU A 462 7.42 -20.37 0.79
N PHE A 463 6.46 -21.22 1.12
CA PHE A 463 5.76 -22.05 0.17
C PHE A 463 4.25 -21.92 0.37
N GLY A 464 3.51 -21.75 -0.72
CA GLY A 464 2.06 -21.67 -0.68
C GLY A 464 1.40 -22.18 -1.95
N GLN A 465 0.23 -22.79 -1.77
CA GLN A 465 -0.67 -23.17 -2.86
C GLN A 465 -2.04 -22.56 -2.58
N SER A 466 -2.51 -21.72 -3.50
CA SER A 466 -3.85 -21.14 -3.48
C SER A 466 -4.66 -21.73 -4.62
N GLU A 467 -5.88 -22.14 -4.34
CA GLU A 467 -6.84 -22.59 -5.33
C GLU A 467 -8.19 -21.95 -5.01
N LYS A 468 -8.71 -21.16 -5.97
CA LYS A 468 -10.00 -20.47 -5.86
C LYS A 468 -10.88 -20.86 -7.01
N LEU A 469 -12.08 -21.31 -6.70
CA LEU A 469 -13.13 -21.62 -7.66
C LEU A 469 -14.19 -20.52 -7.57
N GLN A 470 -14.62 -20.04 -8.74
CA GLN A 470 -15.74 -19.12 -8.88
C GLN A 470 -16.74 -19.74 -9.86
N GLN A 471 -17.99 -19.77 -9.46
CA GLN A 471 -19.11 -20.18 -10.33
C GLN A 471 -20.12 -19.05 -10.35
N ILE A 472 -20.64 -18.76 -11.55
CA ILE A 472 -21.67 -17.75 -11.79
C ILE A 472 -22.84 -18.44 -12.47
N THR A 473 -24.03 -18.26 -11.93
CA THR A 473 -25.28 -18.68 -12.55
C THR A 473 -26.14 -17.45 -12.83
N ASN A 474 -26.81 -17.45 -13.97
CA ASN A 474 -27.79 -16.43 -14.35
C ASN A 474 -29.14 -17.12 -14.50
N ASN A 475 -30.14 -16.61 -13.77
CA ASN A 475 -31.51 -17.19 -13.75
C ASN A 475 -31.52 -18.71 -13.50
N GLY A 476 -30.54 -19.21 -12.67
CA GLY A 476 -30.40 -20.62 -12.35
C GLY A 476 -29.58 -21.46 -13.34
N GLU A 477 -29.19 -20.92 -14.48
CA GLU A 477 -28.33 -21.59 -15.45
C GLU A 477 -26.86 -21.20 -15.27
N LYS A 478 -25.95 -22.16 -15.45
CA LYS A 478 -24.50 -21.90 -15.34
C LYS A 478 -24.05 -20.97 -16.46
N ALA A 479 -23.61 -19.77 -16.08
CA ALA A 479 -23.14 -18.76 -17.01
C ALA A 479 -21.61 -18.80 -17.17
N ALA A 480 -20.87 -18.98 -16.08
CA ALA A 480 -19.42 -19.04 -16.10
C ALA A 480 -18.84 -19.85 -14.93
N GLU A 481 -17.66 -20.40 -15.16
CA GLU A 481 -16.84 -20.99 -14.10
C GLU A 481 -15.39 -20.61 -14.33
N SER A 482 -14.70 -20.21 -13.26
CA SER A 482 -13.27 -19.98 -13.30
C SER A 482 -12.56 -20.64 -12.14
N THR A 483 -11.35 -21.11 -12.40
CA THR A 483 -10.45 -21.68 -11.40
C THR A 483 -9.10 -20.98 -11.48
N SER A 484 -8.69 -20.35 -10.37
CA SER A 484 -7.39 -19.76 -10.22
C SER A 484 -6.53 -20.61 -9.30
N LYS A 485 -5.38 -21.09 -9.78
CA LYS A 485 -4.40 -21.85 -9.01
C LYS A 485 -3.08 -21.09 -9.00
N VAL A 486 -2.56 -20.82 -7.81
CA VAL A 486 -1.26 -20.16 -7.64
C VAL A 486 -0.38 -21.05 -6.79
N ARG A 487 0.80 -21.37 -7.29
CA ARG A 487 1.87 -22.02 -6.53
C ARG A 487 3.05 -21.06 -6.43
N ASN A 488 3.48 -20.77 -5.21
CA ASN A 488 4.54 -19.79 -4.97
C ASN A 488 5.61 -20.36 -4.03
N TYR A 489 6.88 -20.21 -4.45
CA TYR A 489 8.08 -20.45 -3.65
C TYR A 489 8.85 -19.15 -3.56
N LEU A 490 9.29 -18.79 -2.36
CA LEU A 490 10.18 -17.66 -2.14
C LEU A 490 11.29 -18.09 -1.19
N TYR A 491 12.52 -17.73 -1.56
CA TYR A 491 13.71 -17.81 -0.74
C TYR A 491 14.27 -16.40 -0.61
N ALA A 492 14.59 -15.96 0.58
CA ALA A 492 15.25 -14.68 0.78
C ALA A 492 16.33 -14.82 1.85
N VAL A 493 17.47 -14.18 1.63
CA VAL A 493 18.55 -14.07 2.60
C VAL A 493 18.99 -12.63 2.66
N LYS A 494 19.11 -12.09 3.87
CA LYS A 494 19.63 -10.76 4.15
C LYS A 494 20.68 -10.84 5.22
N ALA A 495 21.88 -10.31 4.95
CA ALA A 495 22.96 -10.21 5.89
C ALA A 495 23.40 -8.74 6.01
N VAL A 496 23.51 -8.27 7.24
CA VAL A 496 23.96 -6.90 7.56
C VAL A 496 25.03 -6.98 8.62
N ALA A 497 26.14 -6.28 8.40
CA ALA A 497 27.18 -6.08 9.39
C ALA A 497 27.33 -4.58 9.67
N SER A 498 27.36 -4.20 10.93
CA SER A 498 27.46 -2.80 11.31
C SER A 498 28.49 -2.58 12.43
N THR A 499 29.15 -1.42 12.42
CA THR A 499 30.20 -1.08 13.40
C THR A 499 30.28 0.41 13.62
N PRO A 500 30.58 0.88 14.81
CA PRO A 500 30.90 2.28 15.05
C PRO A 500 32.21 2.67 14.36
N ILE A 501 32.22 3.77 13.61
CA ILE A 501 33.42 4.38 13.03
C ILE A 501 33.46 5.85 13.43
N GLY A 502 34.43 6.23 14.24
CA GLY A 502 34.52 7.57 14.83
C GLY A 502 33.29 7.87 15.70
N LYS A 503 32.60 8.97 15.43
CA LYS A 503 31.32 9.32 16.09
C LYS A 503 30.08 8.77 15.33
N GLY A 504 30.30 8.14 14.18
CA GLY A 504 29.24 7.63 13.33
C GLY A 504 29.09 6.12 13.39
N HIS A 505 28.12 5.63 12.63
CA HIS A 505 27.77 4.22 12.51
C HIS A 505 27.81 3.80 11.05
N PHE A 506 28.64 2.80 10.74
CA PHE A 506 28.77 2.23 9.40
C PHE A 506 28.06 0.88 9.33
N SER A 507 27.35 0.63 8.26
CA SER A 507 26.73 -0.66 7.95
C SER A 507 26.97 -1.05 6.51
N ILE A 508 27.20 -2.34 6.28
CA ILE A 508 27.30 -2.97 4.96
C ILE A 508 26.45 -4.22 4.95
N GLY A 509 25.88 -4.55 3.81
CA GLY A 509 25.05 -5.75 3.72
C GLY A 509 24.74 -6.18 2.30
N THR A 510 24.12 -7.35 2.24
CA THR A 510 23.61 -7.95 1.01
C THR A 510 22.22 -8.53 1.26
N GLU A 511 21.41 -8.54 0.21
CA GLU A 511 20.09 -9.16 0.24
C GLU A 511 19.86 -9.86 -1.09
N GLU A 512 19.41 -11.11 -1.02
CA GLU A 512 19.01 -11.89 -2.19
C GLU A 512 17.60 -12.42 -1.98
N THR A 513 16.75 -12.28 -2.99
CA THR A 513 15.40 -12.84 -3.00
C THR A 513 15.18 -13.56 -4.32
N PHE A 514 14.81 -14.83 -4.23
CA PHE A 514 14.40 -15.64 -5.35
C PHE A 514 12.93 -16.02 -5.23
N THR A 515 12.14 -15.74 -6.27
CA THR A 515 10.72 -16.11 -6.37
C THR A 515 10.51 -17.02 -7.56
N ASN A 516 9.77 -18.10 -7.35
CA ASN A 516 9.28 -18.96 -8.41
C ASN A 516 7.78 -19.13 -8.23
N ARG A 517 7.01 -18.57 -9.15
CA ARG A 517 5.55 -18.52 -9.09
C ARG A 517 4.95 -19.09 -10.37
N HIS A 518 3.95 -19.94 -10.20
CA HIS A 518 3.14 -20.48 -11.26
C HIS A 518 1.68 -20.09 -11.04
N ASP A 519 1.11 -19.36 -11.99
CA ASP A 519 -0.26 -18.87 -12.00
C ASP A 519 -1.02 -19.56 -13.14
N LEU A 520 -1.96 -20.42 -12.81
CA LEU A 520 -2.87 -21.06 -13.76
C LEU A 520 -4.27 -20.47 -13.54
N PHE A 521 -4.84 -19.91 -14.59
CA PHE A 521 -6.21 -19.43 -14.62
C PHE A 521 -6.96 -20.14 -15.74
N LEU A 522 -8.00 -20.90 -15.34
CA LEU A 522 -8.88 -21.61 -16.25
C LEU A 522 -10.27 -20.98 -16.19
N GLN A 523 -10.88 -20.75 -17.35
CA GLN A 523 -12.22 -20.16 -17.41
C GLN A 523 -13.04 -20.79 -18.52
N SER A 524 -14.32 -21.08 -18.21
CA SER A 524 -15.33 -21.45 -19.21
C SER A 524 -16.19 -20.23 -19.55
N GLY A 525 -16.27 -19.87 -20.82
CA GLY A 525 -17.30 -18.98 -21.36
C GLY A 525 -16.86 -17.64 -21.93
N PHE A 526 -15.84 -16.91 -21.39
CA PHE A 526 -15.59 -15.52 -21.78
C PHE A 526 -14.15 -15.13 -22.12
N SER A 527 -13.15 -15.85 -21.66
CA SER A 527 -11.75 -15.53 -21.96
C SER A 527 -10.90 -16.79 -22.16
N ALA A 528 -9.71 -16.62 -22.73
CA ALA A 528 -8.75 -17.70 -22.86
C ALA A 528 -8.15 -18.06 -21.48
N ASP A 529 -7.77 -19.32 -21.34
CA ASP A 529 -6.97 -19.80 -20.21
C ASP A 529 -5.61 -19.09 -20.19
N ALA A 530 -5.07 -18.86 -19.01
CA ALA A 530 -3.74 -18.28 -18.82
C ALA A 530 -2.88 -19.19 -17.95
N ASP A 531 -1.67 -19.45 -18.42
CA ASP A 531 -0.65 -20.22 -17.69
C ASP A 531 0.65 -19.42 -17.68
N ASN A 532 0.99 -18.86 -16.52
CA ASN A 532 2.12 -17.97 -16.38
C ASN A 532 3.14 -18.52 -15.39
N HIS A 533 4.39 -18.58 -15.80
CA HIS A 533 5.52 -18.90 -14.94
C HIS A 533 6.39 -17.67 -14.75
N VAL A 534 6.54 -17.23 -13.51
CA VAL A 534 7.39 -16.10 -13.14
C VAL A 534 8.54 -16.61 -12.28
N LYS A 535 9.76 -16.46 -12.78
CA LYS A 535 10.98 -16.66 -12.00
C LYS A 535 11.66 -15.31 -11.89
N GLN A 536 11.92 -14.89 -10.68
CA GLN A 536 12.53 -13.59 -10.41
C GLN A 536 13.65 -13.77 -9.40
N SER A 537 14.80 -13.22 -9.70
CA SER A 537 15.93 -13.09 -8.78
C SER A 537 16.25 -11.61 -8.59
N LEU A 538 16.33 -11.20 -7.34
CA LEU A 538 16.78 -9.86 -6.95
C LEU A 538 17.97 -10.01 -6.02
N TRP A 539 19.13 -9.56 -6.45
CA TRP A 539 20.32 -9.45 -5.62
C TRP A 539 20.69 -8.00 -5.38
N SER A 540 21.08 -7.67 -4.16
CA SER A 540 21.52 -6.32 -3.82
C SER A 540 22.69 -6.34 -2.86
N ALA A 541 23.54 -5.31 -2.96
CA ALA A 541 24.59 -4.99 -2.00
C ALA A 541 24.48 -3.51 -1.62
N PHE A 542 24.70 -3.19 -0.38
CA PHE A 542 24.58 -1.82 0.11
C PHE A 542 25.62 -1.49 1.19
N ALA A 543 25.92 -0.21 1.32
CA ALA A 543 26.70 0.37 2.40
C ALA A 543 26.05 1.67 2.84
N ASN A 544 26.06 1.95 4.12
CA ASN A 544 25.49 3.16 4.71
C ASN A 544 26.38 3.67 5.83
N TYR A 545 26.53 4.99 5.95
CA TYR A 545 27.20 5.64 7.05
C TYR A 545 26.32 6.76 7.60
N SER A 546 26.09 6.78 8.90
CA SER A 546 25.34 7.82 9.59
C SER A 546 26.21 8.48 10.66
N LEU A 547 26.20 9.81 10.73
CA LEU A 547 27.01 10.63 11.60
C LEU A 547 26.15 11.66 12.34
N PRO A 548 26.00 11.54 13.67
CA PRO A 548 25.36 12.57 14.46
C PRO A 548 26.28 13.77 14.65
N LEU A 549 25.83 14.98 14.32
CA LEU A 549 26.54 16.26 14.43
C LEU A 549 25.70 17.25 15.23
N GLY A 550 25.74 17.14 16.56
CA GLY A 550 24.95 17.97 17.46
C GLY A 550 23.43 17.75 17.22
N LYS A 551 22.73 18.77 16.72
CA LYS A 551 21.31 18.68 16.34
C LYS A 551 21.07 18.10 14.93
N TRP A 552 22.13 17.87 14.16
CA TRP A 552 22.05 17.33 12.80
C TRP A 552 22.42 15.86 12.80
N ASN A 553 21.80 15.12 11.91
CA ASN A 553 22.17 13.75 11.60
C ASN A 553 22.39 13.62 10.10
N LEU A 554 23.64 13.35 9.71
CA LEU A 554 24.01 13.16 8.32
C LEU A 554 24.04 11.66 8.01
N SER A 555 23.39 11.23 6.95
CA SER A 555 23.44 9.86 6.47
C SER A 555 23.73 9.84 4.98
N ALA A 556 24.68 8.97 4.58
CA ALA A 556 25.02 8.71 3.19
C ALA A 556 25.04 7.20 2.98
N GLY A 557 24.41 6.75 1.89
CA GLY A 557 24.35 5.33 1.57
C GLY A 557 24.41 5.08 0.08
N PHE A 558 24.91 3.91 -0.27
CA PHE A 558 24.94 3.39 -1.64
C PHE A 558 24.30 2.01 -1.64
N ARG A 559 23.46 1.75 -2.65
CA ARG A 559 22.86 0.44 -2.90
C ARG A 559 22.93 0.13 -4.39
N TYR A 560 23.38 -1.07 -4.71
CA TYR A 560 23.32 -1.67 -6.03
C TYR A 560 22.27 -2.78 -6.02
N GLU A 561 21.41 -2.81 -7.01
CA GLU A 561 20.40 -3.85 -7.21
C GLU A 561 20.53 -4.44 -8.61
N HIS A 562 20.44 -5.76 -8.69
CA HIS A 562 20.37 -6.50 -9.93
C HIS A 562 19.16 -7.43 -9.91
N GLN A 563 18.27 -7.26 -10.88
CA GLN A 563 17.03 -8.03 -11.01
C GLN A 563 17.04 -8.78 -12.34
N GLN A 564 16.67 -10.03 -12.31
CA GLN A 564 16.43 -10.88 -13.47
C GLN A 564 15.01 -11.44 -13.44
#